data_5e7184af6a41f380227dd416fffc2318
#
_entry.id   5e7184af6a41f380227dd416fffc2318
#
_cell.length_a   1.000
_cell.length_b   1.000
_cell.length_c   1.000
_cell.angle_alpha   90.00
_cell.angle_beta   90.00
_cell.angle_gamma   90.00
#
_symmetry.space_group_name_H-M   'P 1'
#
loop_
_entity.id
_entity.type
_entity.pdbx_description
1 polymer ?
#
loop_
_entity_poly.entity_id
_entity_poly.type
_entity_poly.pdbx_seq_one_letter_code
_entity_poly.pdbx_strand_id
1 'polypeptide(L)'
;MGALRLPDDRGWLRRRLAGHPVVASLGAVVLIGGVAVGLAYQRVASEQRADPDFDARVAHPAYPAIHPTVLIDAAHHNYHTAAGNYRPFADLLRNDGYDVVSSARGFRAGTLRGVRVLVIANALGAKGVVAMLADLVGFHRALDADIQAFTAAECDTVQDWVAAGGGLLLIADHAPMGKAAQALAERFGVEMSNCFTEDDKHCVPDHYSWIVFSRDSGSLLAHAVTDGRGPEERVRSVITFTGQSLKGPPGSVPFLSLGATARDYPTRRSTYSEGRTAAGRAQGIALVYGRGRVVVLGEAAMLTAQVFRLPGQEVRLGMEYPGSDNRRLALNILHWLSGLTY
;
A
#
# COMPACT_ATOMS: atom_id res chain seq x y z
N MET A 1 57.61 -18.61 45.79
CA MET A 1 56.22 -18.34 45.41
C MET A 1 56.25 -17.38 44.25
N GLY A 2 56.18 -17.91 42.99
CA GLY A 2 56.25 -17.14 41.79
C GLY A 2 54.85 -16.95 41.24
N ALA A 3 54.42 -15.70 41.05
CA ALA A 3 53.14 -15.36 40.45
C ALA A 3 53.24 -15.45 38.92
N LEU A 4 52.50 -16.37 38.31
CA LEU A 4 52.31 -16.45 36.87
C LEU A 4 51.47 -15.25 36.42
N ARG A 5 52.05 -14.39 35.57
CA ARG A 5 51.31 -13.37 34.79
C ARG A 5 50.73 -14.02 33.55
N LEU A 6 49.41 -14.00 33.42
CA LEU A 6 48.70 -14.34 32.16
C LEU A 6 48.92 -13.22 31.14
N PRO A 7 49.10 -13.53 29.83
CA PRO A 7 49.26 -12.49 28.80
C PRO A 7 47.92 -11.83 28.51
N ASP A 8 47.94 -10.50 28.31
CA ASP A 8 46.80 -9.67 27.95
C ASP A 8 46.43 -9.87 26.46
N ASP A 9 45.42 -10.72 26.23
CA ASP A 9 44.95 -11.12 24.89
C ASP A 9 44.16 -10.03 24.11
N ARG A 10 43.97 -8.85 24.71
CA ARG A 10 43.20 -7.78 24.08
C ARG A 10 43.98 -6.96 23.05
N GLY A 11 45.30 -7.04 23.07
CA GLY A 11 46.17 -6.33 22.11
C GLY A 11 46.29 -6.97 20.75
N TRP A 12 46.05 -8.29 20.61
CA TRP A 12 46.21 -9.05 19.39
C TRP A 12 45.04 -8.82 18.40
N LEU A 13 43.81 -8.77 18.88
CA LEU A 13 42.63 -8.49 18.04
C LEU A 13 42.64 -7.06 17.44
N ARG A 14 43.06 -6.07 18.24
CA ARG A 14 43.16 -4.68 17.76
C ARG A 14 44.22 -4.48 16.67
N ARG A 15 45.30 -5.21 16.67
CA ARG A 15 46.38 -5.09 15.66
C ARG A 15 46.05 -5.81 14.36
N ARG A 16 45.18 -6.83 14.34
CA ARG A 16 44.77 -7.51 13.10
C ARG A 16 43.70 -6.73 12.31
N LEU A 17 42.85 -5.95 12.97
CA LEU A 17 41.84 -5.13 12.31
C LEU A 17 42.41 -3.80 11.77
N ALA A 18 43.51 -3.30 12.30
CA ALA A 18 44.14 -2.05 11.85
C ALA A 18 45.03 -2.16 10.60
N GLY A 19 45.26 -3.38 10.10
CA GLY A 19 46.28 -3.65 9.07
C GLY A 19 45.81 -4.04 7.68
N HIS A 20 44.50 -4.14 7.41
CA HIS A 20 43.99 -4.47 6.08
C HIS A 20 43.28 -3.27 5.42
N PRO A 21 43.94 -2.55 4.50
CA PRO A 21 43.33 -1.42 3.79
C PRO A 21 42.05 -1.84 3.06
N VAL A 22 41.95 -3.10 2.62
CA VAL A 22 40.75 -3.66 1.97
C VAL A 22 39.54 -3.73 2.91
N VAL A 23 39.72 -4.08 4.17
CA VAL A 23 38.61 -4.15 5.17
C VAL A 23 38.13 -2.75 5.55
N ALA A 24 39.06 -1.80 5.70
CA ALA A 24 38.73 -0.39 5.95
C ALA A 24 38.02 0.24 4.74
N SER A 25 38.45 -0.09 3.50
CA SER A 25 37.84 0.38 2.27
C SER A 25 36.44 -0.21 2.06
N LEU A 26 36.23 -1.51 2.34
CA LEU A 26 34.92 -2.16 2.31
C LEU A 26 33.96 -1.56 3.35
N GLY A 27 34.42 -1.31 4.56
CA GLY A 27 33.64 -0.65 5.63
C GLY A 27 33.23 0.77 5.23
N ALA A 28 34.14 1.55 4.62
CA ALA A 28 33.85 2.89 4.13
C ALA A 28 32.84 2.89 2.96
N VAL A 29 32.97 1.94 2.02
CA VAL A 29 32.04 1.80 0.88
C VAL A 29 30.64 1.43 1.37
N VAL A 30 30.50 0.52 2.35
CA VAL A 30 29.21 0.15 2.95
C VAL A 30 28.61 1.32 3.72
N LEU A 31 29.43 2.10 4.44
CA LEU A 31 28.95 3.26 5.19
C LEU A 31 28.49 4.39 4.25
N ILE A 32 29.28 4.70 3.21
CA ILE A 32 28.96 5.72 2.20
C ILE A 32 27.72 5.30 1.41
N GLY A 33 27.62 4.01 1.03
CA GLY A 33 26.44 3.44 0.39
C GLY A 33 25.20 3.56 1.27
N GLY A 34 25.30 3.21 2.54
CA GLY A 34 24.20 3.34 3.51
C GLY A 34 23.75 4.78 3.73
N VAL A 35 24.68 5.72 3.81
CA VAL A 35 24.38 7.17 3.92
C VAL A 35 23.73 7.69 2.65
N ALA A 36 24.24 7.32 1.46
CA ALA A 36 23.66 7.73 0.18
C ALA A 36 22.22 7.20 -0.01
N VAL A 37 21.97 5.93 0.37
CA VAL A 37 20.63 5.32 0.37
C VAL A 37 19.72 6.04 1.36
N GLY A 38 20.20 6.33 2.58
CA GLY A 38 19.45 7.07 3.58
C GLY A 38 19.07 8.48 3.12
N LEU A 39 20.00 9.20 2.48
CA LEU A 39 19.75 10.53 1.93
C LEU A 39 18.80 10.50 0.72
N ALA A 40 18.93 9.51 -0.17
CA ALA A 40 17.99 9.32 -1.27
C ALA A 40 16.58 9.00 -0.78
N TYR A 41 16.47 8.11 0.21
CA TYR A 41 15.19 7.79 0.86
C TYR A 41 14.58 9.02 1.55
N GLN A 42 15.38 9.78 2.31
CA GLN A 42 14.91 11.01 2.96
C GLN A 42 14.47 12.06 1.93
N ARG A 43 15.15 12.17 0.79
CA ARG A 43 14.79 13.10 -0.27
C ARG A 43 13.44 12.72 -0.90
N VAL A 44 13.25 11.46 -1.28
CA VAL A 44 11.99 10.96 -1.83
C VAL A 44 10.86 11.09 -0.79
N ALA A 45 11.10 10.71 0.46
CA ALA A 45 10.13 10.81 1.54
C ALA A 45 9.81 12.27 1.94
N SER A 46 10.73 13.22 1.69
CA SER A 46 10.49 14.65 1.97
C SER A 46 9.73 15.36 0.85
N GLU A 47 9.71 14.80 -0.36
CA GLU A 47 9.00 15.34 -1.52
C GLU A 47 7.53 14.94 -1.56
N GLN A 48 7.16 13.81 -0.95
CA GLN A 48 5.77 13.32 -0.85
C GLN A 48 5.35 13.28 0.63
N ARG A 49 4.54 14.21 1.06
CA ARG A 49 4.03 14.28 2.43
C ARG A 49 2.52 14.33 2.48
N ALA A 50 1.96 13.72 3.53
CA ALA A 50 0.55 13.95 3.85
C ALA A 50 0.29 15.47 3.97
N ASP A 51 -0.74 15.95 3.28
CA ASP A 51 -1.12 17.34 3.37
C ASP A 51 -1.55 17.68 4.82
N PRO A 52 -0.86 18.62 5.49
CA PRO A 52 -1.27 19.05 6.83
C PRO A 52 -2.59 19.82 6.82
N ASP A 53 -2.97 20.41 5.67
CA ASP A 53 -4.12 21.29 5.51
C ASP A 53 -5.31 20.56 4.87
N PHE A 54 -5.24 19.22 4.73
CA PHE A 54 -6.33 18.41 4.18
C PHE A 54 -7.63 18.63 4.96
N ASP A 55 -8.68 19.04 4.26
CA ASP A 55 -10.01 19.17 4.85
C ASP A 55 -10.68 17.79 5.03
N ALA A 56 -10.55 17.22 6.21
CA ALA A 56 -11.14 15.93 6.55
C ALA A 56 -12.63 15.99 6.97
N ARG A 57 -13.30 17.16 6.94
CA ARG A 57 -14.69 17.30 7.40
C ARG A 57 -15.67 16.51 6.54
N VAL A 58 -16.56 15.76 7.15
CA VAL A 58 -17.67 15.04 6.49
C VAL A 58 -18.97 15.74 6.85
N ALA A 59 -19.69 16.24 5.85
CA ALA A 59 -20.92 17.02 6.08
C ALA A 59 -22.03 16.17 6.73
N HIS A 60 -22.11 14.90 6.35
CA HIS A 60 -23.12 13.95 6.83
C HIS A 60 -22.43 12.66 7.27
N PRO A 61 -21.86 12.62 8.50
CA PRO A 61 -21.16 11.44 9.02
C PRO A 61 -22.03 10.19 8.98
N ALA A 62 -21.46 9.08 8.54
CA ALA A 62 -22.16 7.81 8.42
C ALA A 62 -22.49 7.21 9.78
N TYR A 63 -21.68 7.49 10.79
CA TYR A 63 -21.78 6.91 12.13
C TYR A 63 -21.84 7.99 13.23
N PRO A 64 -22.96 8.75 13.35
CA PRO A 64 -23.05 9.84 14.32
C PRO A 64 -23.22 9.38 15.78
N ALA A 65 -23.63 8.12 16.01
CA ALA A 65 -23.97 7.59 17.35
C ALA A 65 -23.26 6.26 17.68
N ILE A 66 -22.91 5.47 16.67
CA ILE A 66 -22.19 4.20 16.82
C ILE A 66 -20.84 4.39 16.14
N HIS A 67 -19.75 3.97 16.78
CA HIS A 67 -18.40 4.19 16.28
C HIS A 67 -17.71 2.85 15.96
N PRO A 68 -17.94 2.25 14.78
CA PRO A 68 -17.27 1.01 14.41
C PRO A 68 -15.76 1.20 14.40
N THR A 69 -15.02 0.25 14.99
CA THR A 69 -13.56 0.33 15.06
C THR A 69 -12.94 -0.03 13.72
N VAL A 70 -12.10 0.86 13.21
CA VAL A 70 -11.20 0.64 12.06
C VAL A 70 -9.78 0.50 12.57
N LEU A 71 -9.16 -0.67 12.35
CA LEU A 71 -7.77 -0.92 12.68
C LEU A 71 -6.89 -0.68 11.44
N ILE A 72 -5.97 0.29 11.51
CA ILE A 72 -4.95 0.52 10.47
C ILE A 72 -3.65 -0.16 10.92
N ASP A 73 -3.20 -1.12 10.11
CA ASP A 73 -1.99 -1.90 10.37
C ASP A 73 -0.73 -1.03 10.35
N ALA A 74 0.14 -1.24 11.33
CA ALA A 74 1.48 -0.65 11.42
C ALA A 74 2.53 -1.67 11.89
N ALA A 75 2.19 -2.98 11.86
CA ALA A 75 3.05 -4.05 12.37
C ALA A 75 3.98 -4.65 11.30
N HIS A 76 3.63 -4.50 10.02
CA HIS A 76 4.24 -5.25 8.93
C HIS A 76 5.14 -4.39 8.04
N HIS A 77 5.83 -3.40 8.64
CA HIS A 77 6.64 -2.41 7.92
C HIS A 77 5.84 -1.69 6.83
N ASN A 78 4.63 -1.27 7.18
CA ASN A 78 3.71 -0.61 6.26
C ASN A 78 4.27 0.75 5.81
N TYR A 79 4.33 0.96 4.49
CA TYR A 79 4.74 2.25 3.94
C TYR A 79 3.70 3.35 4.24
N HIS A 80 2.42 2.98 4.33
CA HIS A 80 1.33 3.88 4.71
C HIS A 80 0.76 3.49 6.07
N THR A 81 0.88 4.39 7.03
CA THR A 81 0.34 4.22 8.39
C THR A 81 -0.59 5.39 8.75
N ALA A 82 -1.42 5.20 9.77
CA ALA A 82 -2.33 6.24 10.27
C ALA A 82 -1.61 7.52 10.77
N ALA A 83 -0.36 7.42 11.18
CA ALA A 83 0.47 8.56 11.58
C ALA A 83 1.31 9.14 10.43
N GLY A 84 1.45 8.39 9.33
CA GLY A 84 2.20 8.75 8.13
C GLY A 84 1.30 9.29 7.02
N ASN A 85 1.53 8.80 5.79
CA ASN A 85 0.82 9.27 4.60
C ASN A 85 -0.68 8.99 4.61
N TYR A 86 -1.16 8.03 5.44
CA TYR A 86 -2.59 7.76 5.64
C TYR A 86 -3.21 8.56 6.80
N ARG A 87 -2.51 9.56 7.36
CA ARG A 87 -3.10 10.47 8.35
C ARG A 87 -4.36 11.16 7.82
N PRO A 88 -4.38 11.76 6.60
CA PRO A 88 -5.59 12.36 6.04
C PRO A 88 -6.75 11.38 5.90
N PHE A 89 -6.47 10.15 5.46
CA PHE A 89 -7.47 9.09 5.38
C PHE A 89 -8.01 8.71 6.77
N ALA A 90 -7.14 8.53 7.76
CA ALA A 90 -7.56 8.24 9.13
C ALA A 90 -8.41 9.38 9.73
N ASP A 91 -8.04 10.64 9.46
CA ASP A 91 -8.78 11.81 9.92
C ASP A 91 -10.15 11.92 9.22
N LEU A 92 -10.22 11.61 7.92
CA LEU A 92 -11.47 11.52 7.17
C LEU A 92 -12.43 10.49 7.81
N LEU A 93 -11.92 9.30 8.16
CA LEU A 93 -12.71 8.24 8.78
C LEU A 93 -13.20 8.63 10.18
N ARG A 94 -12.36 9.30 10.99
CA ARG A 94 -12.78 9.83 12.30
C ARG A 94 -13.92 10.82 12.16
N ASN A 95 -13.84 11.71 11.16
CA ASN A 95 -14.88 12.69 10.88
C ASN A 95 -16.17 12.05 10.31
N ASP A 96 -16.07 10.85 9.75
CA ASP A 96 -17.23 10.06 9.31
C ASP A 96 -17.84 9.21 10.46
N GLY A 97 -17.22 9.27 11.65
CA GLY A 97 -17.71 8.67 12.88
C GLY A 97 -17.10 7.32 13.24
N TYR A 98 -16.04 6.87 12.56
CA TYR A 98 -15.32 5.67 12.96
C TYR A 98 -14.37 5.92 14.14
N ASP A 99 -14.20 4.89 15.00
CA ASP A 99 -13.10 4.82 15.95
C ASP A 99 -11.86 4.25 15.24
N VAL A 100 -10.89 5.12 14.89
CA VAL A 100 -9.71 4.73 14.12
C VAL A 100 -8.53 4.52 15.04
N VAL A 101 -8.08 3.26 15.13
CA VAL A 101 -6.94 2.82 15.92
C VAL A 101 -5.81 2.30 15.03
N SER A 102 -4.59 2.30 15.54
CA SER A 102 -3.44 1.71 14.88
C SER A 102 -2.81 0.63 15.75
N SER A 103 -2.29 -0.45 15.14
CA SER A 103 -1.62 -1.52 15.88
C SER A 103 -0.25 -1.83 15.29
N ALA A 104 0.77 -1.83 16.13
CA ALA A 104 2.09 -2.36 15.83
C ALA A 104 2.25 -3.84 16.23
N ARG A 105 1.15 -4.55 16.49
CA ARG A 105 1.13 -5.97 16.85
C ARG A 105 0.61 -6.78 15.68
N GLY A 106 1.29 -7.88 15.35
CA GLY A 106 0.87 -8.83 14.32
C GLY A 106 -0.52 -9.41 14.56
N PHE A 107 -1.09 -10.00 13.54
CA PHE A 107 -2.48 -10.45 13.55
C PHE A 107 -2.66 -11.75 14.38
N ARG A 108 -3.50 -11.64 15.40
CA ARG A 108 -3.97 -12.75 16.24
C ARG A 108 -5.44 -12.52 16.53
N ALA A 109 -6.17 -13.58 16.89
CA ALA A 109 -7.59 -13.46 17.25
C ALA A 109 -7.86 -12.37 18.29
N GLY A 110 -6.95 -12.18 19.26
CA GLY A 110 -7.04 -11.11 20.26
C GLY A 110 -6.84 -9.69 19.70
N THR A 111 -6.03 -9.52 18.67
CA THR A 111 -5.78 -8.21 18.01
C THR A 111 -6.99 -7.74 17.20
N LEU A 112 -7.76 -8.67 16.62
CA LEU A 112 -8.92 -8.37 15.76
C LEU A 112 -10.25 -8.38 16.51
N ARG A 113 -10.23 -8.61 17.84
CA ARG A 113 -11.44 -8.59 18.65
C ARG A 113 -12.03 -7.19 18.72
N GLY A 114 -13.32 -7.05 18.37
CA GLY A 114 -14.03 -5.77 18.34
C GLY A 114 -13.71 -4.88 17.12
N VAL A 115 -12.76 -5.28 16.28
CA VAL A 115 -12.47 -4.58 15.02
C VAL A 115 -13.56 -4.86 14.01
N ARG A 116 -14.09 -3.80 13.39
CA ARG A 116 -15.08 -3.91 12.31
C ARG A 116 -14.43 -3.95 10.93
N VAL A 117 -13.44 -3.10 10.72
CA VAL A 117 -12.68 -3.05 9.45
C VAL A 117 -11.18 -3.07 9.75
N LEU A 118 -10.46 -3.95 9.08
CA LEU A 118 -9.00 -3.99 9.05
C LEU A 118 -8.51 -3.34 7.76
N VAL A 119 -7.63 -2.35 7.87
CA VAL A 119 -6.95 -1.69 6.74
C VAL A 119 -5.47 -2.05 6.77
N ILE A 120 -5.00 -2.66 5.70
CA ILE A 120 -3.58 -2.99 5.48
C ILE A 120 -3.12 -2.24 4.23
N ALA A 121 -2.15 -1.35 4.36
CA ALA A 121 -1.68 -0.54 3.25
C ALA A 121 -0.17 -0.65 3.09
N ASN A 122 0.25 -1.19 1.94
CA ASN A 122 1.65 -1.35 1.54
C ASN A 122 2.51 -2.00 2.63
N ALA A 123 2.07 -3.15 3.14
CA ALA A 123 2.85 -3.99 4.04
C ALA A 123 4.04 -4.60 3.27
N LEU A 124 5.26 -4.39 3.75
CA LEU A 124 6.49 -4.80 3.08
C LEU A 124 7.17 -6.00 3.76
N GLY A 125 6.99 -6.13 5.08
CA GLY A 125 7.87 -6.99 5.86
C GLY A 125 9.33 -6.52 5.81
N ALA A 126 10.19 -7.08 6.64
CA ALA A 126 11.59 -6.66 6.71
C ALA A 126 12.35 -6.87 5.38
N LYS A 127 12.12 -8.00 4.70
CA LYS A 127 12.75 -8.29 3.41
C LYS A 127 12.28 -7.33 2.30
N GLY A 128 11.02 -6.94 2.30
CA GLY A 128 10.47 -6.01 1.33
C GLY A 128 11.04 -4.60 1.47
N VAL A 129 11.30 -4.14 2.69
CA VAL A 129 12.01 -2.87 2.94
C VAL A 129 13.40 -2.91 2.32
N VAL A 130 14.15 -4.01 2.54
CA VAL A 130 15.49 -4.18 1.94
C VAL A 130 15.43 -4.21 0.42
N ALA A 131 14.44 -4.92 -0.17
CA ALA A 131 14.25 -4.98 -1.61
C ALA A 131 13.92 -3.60 -2.21
N MET A 132 13.04 -2.84 -1.58
CA MET A 132 12.69 -1.49 -2.01
C MET A 132 13.90 -0.55 -1.96
N LEU A 133 14.71 -0.60 -0.90
CA LEU A 133 15.93 0.21 -0.79
C LEU A 133 16.98 -0.19 -1.83
N ALA A 134 17.13 -1.48 -2.14
CA ALA A 134 18.02 -1.98 -3.15
C ALA A 134 17.59 -1.52 -4.56
N ASP A 135 16.29 -1.51 -4.85
CA ASP A 135 15.74 -1.02 -6.11
C ASP A 135 16.05 0.47 -6.33
N LEU A 136 15.95 1.30 -5.29
CA LEU A 136 16.28 2.74 -5.35
C LEU A 136 17.71 3.00 -5.81
N VAL A 137 18.65 2.09 -5.51
CA VAL A 137 20.08 2.21 -5.91
C VAL A 137 20.41 1.36 -7.13
N GLY A 138 19.40 0.85 -7.84
CA GLY A 138 19.55 0.17 -9.13
C GLY A 138 19.69 -1.35 -9.09
N PHE A 139 19.53 -1.98 -7.92
CA PHE A 139 19.52 -3.44 -7.79
C PHE A 139 18.11 -4.02 -7.99
N HIS A 140 17.52 -3.84 -9.18
CA HIS A 140 16.13 -4.22 -9.49
C HIS A 140 15.83 -5.71 -9.27
N ARG A 141 16.84 -6.61 -9.39
CA ARG A 141 16.68 -8.05 -9.07
C ARG A 141 16.30 -8.34 -7.64
N ALA A 142 16.47 -7.38 -6.72
CA ALA A 142 16.03 -7.52 -5.34
C ALA A 142 14.49 -7.61 -5.25
N LEU A 143 13.76 -7.09 -6.24
CA LEU A 143 12.30 -7.19 -6.33
C LEU A 143 11.82 -8.61 -6.64
N ASP A 144 12.70 -9.50 -7.16
CA ASP A 144 12.41 -10.91 -7.43
C ASP A 144 12.59 -11.81 -6.19
N ALA A 145 13.15 -11.29 -5.10
CA ALA A 145 13.36 -12.04 -3.87
C ALA A 145 12.04 -12.59 -3.30
N ASP A 146 12.12 -13.66 -2.51
CA ASP A 146 10.97 -14.15 -1.74
C ASP A 146 10.65 -13.18 -0.60
N ILE A 147 9.69 -12.29 -0.86
CA ILE A 147 9.26 -11.23 0.01
C ILE A 147 7.87 -11.59 0.54
N GLN A 148 7.71 -11.68 1.85
CA GLN A 148 6.42 -11.90 2.50
C GLN A 148 6.29 -10.95 3.70
N ALA A 149 5.19 -10.22 3.75
CA ALA A 149 4.89 -9.33 4.88
C ALA A 149 4.27 -10.09 6.05
N PHE A 150 3.57 -11.19 5.78
CA PHE A 150 2.77 -11.92 6.75
C PHE A 150 3.24 -13.36 6.91
N THR A 151 3.12 -13.90 8.12
CA THR A 151 3.22 -15.33 8.36
C THR A 151 1.95 -16.06 7.92
N ALA A 152 2.04 -17.36 7.67
CA ALA A 152 0.86 -18.19 7.34
C ALA A 152 -0.22 -18.10 8.42
N ALA A 153 0.17 -18.12 9.70
CA ALA A 153 -0.76 -18.03 10.83
C ALA A 153 -1.49 -16.67 10.89
N GLU A 154 -0.84 -15.57 10.50
CA GLU A 154 -1.48 -14.27 10.38
C GLU A 154 -2.47 -14.24 9.22
N CYS A 155 -2.10 -14.80 8.06
CA CYS A 155 -3.00 -14.93 6.92
C CYS A 155 -4.26 -15.72 7.29
N ASP A 156 -4.10 -16.87 7.96
CA ASP A 156 -5.20 -17.72 8.41
C ASP A 156 -6.08 -16.99 9.43
N THR A 157 -5.47 -16.26 10.38
CA THR A 157 -6.21 -15.45 11.36
C THR A 157 -7.08 -14.37 10.70
N VAL A 158 -6.54 -13.67 9.71
CA VAL A 158 -7.29 -12.64 8.97
C VAL A 158 -8.39 -13.28 8.13
N GLN A 159 -8.11 -14.41 7.47
CA GLN A 159 -9.09 -15.15 6.67
C GLN A 159 -10.29 -15.60 7.53
N ASP A 160 -10.03 -16.23 8.68
CA ASP A 160 -11.08 -16.70 9.60
C ASP A 160 -11.90 -15.54 10.16
N TRP A 161 -11.24 -14.43 10.51
CA TRP A 161 -11.89 -13.23 11.00
C TRP A 161 -12.80 -12.61 9.93
N VAL A 162 -12.36 -12.53 8.68
CA VAL A 162 -13.21 -12.07 7.56
C VAL A 162 -14.36 -13.04 7.36
N ALA A 163 -14.12 -14.35 7.30
CA ALA A 163 -15.19 -15.36 7.16
C ALA A 163 -16.26 -15.24 8.24
N ALA A 164 -15.87 -14.81 9.45
CA ALA A 164 -16.78 -14.56 10.58
C ALA A 164 -17.53 -13.21 10.52
N GLY A 165 -17.30 -12.36 9.51
CA GLY A 165 -18.03 -11.12 9.29
C GLY A 165 -17.19 -9.84 9.34
N GLY A 166 -15.87 -9.93 9.45
CA GLY A 166 -14.96 -8.79 9.38
C GLY A 166 -14.88 -8.16 7.98
N GLY A 167 -14.55 -6.89 7.91
CA GLY A 167 -14.29 -6.17 6.66
C GLY A 167 -12.79 -5.96 6.46
N LEU A 168 -12.22 -6.42 5.33
CA LEU A 168 -10.80 -6.24 5.00
C LEU A 168 -10.63 -5.26 3.84
N LEU A 169 -9.82 -4.21 4.04
CA LEU A 169 -9.24 -3.40 2.98
C LEU A 169 -7.75 -3.74 2.87
N LEU A 170 -7.39 -4.52 1.84
CA LEU A 170 -6.01 -4.88 1.54
C LEU A 170 -5.51 -4.05 0.36
N ILE A 171 -4.46 -3.27 0.59
CA ILE A 171 -3.87 -2.39 -0.41
C ILE A 171 -2.41 -2.76 -0.60
N ALA A 172 -2.06 -3.09 -1.82
CA ALA A 172 -0.67 -3.34 -2.20
C ALA A 172 -0.40 -2.67 -3.55
N ASP A 173 0.51 -1.73 -3.52
CA ASP A 173 0.98 -0.97 -4.66
C ASP A 173 1.86 -1.83 -5.59
N HIS A 174 2.47 -1.24 -6.61
CA HIS A 174 3.44 -1.89 -7.49
C HIS A 174 4.53 -2.67 -6.72
N ALA A 175 5.40 -3.37 -7.46
CA ALA A 175 6.53 -4.08 -6.87
C ALA A 175 7.35 -3.18 -5.89
N PRO A 176 7.75 -3.70 -4.72
CA PRO A 176 7.62 -5.09 -4.25
C PRO A 176 6.38 -5.38 -3.39
N MET A 177 5.44 -4.41 -3.22
CA MET A 177 4.32 -4.50 -2.28
C MET A 177 3.36 -5.63 -2.66
N GLY A 178 3.12 -5.82 -3.98
CA GLY A 178 2.27 -6.91 -4.46
C GLY A 178 2.76 -8.27 -4.00
N LYS A 179 4.05 -8.55 -4.17
CA LYS A 179 4.66 -9.80 -3.74
C LYS A 179 4.63 -9.98 -2.23
N ALA A 180 4.87 -8.90 -1.48
CA ALA A 180 4.85 -8.93 -0.03
C ALA A 180 3.46 -9.27 0.54
N ALA A 181 2.38 -8.82 -0.12
CA ALA A 181 1.01 -9.05 0.29
C ALA A 181 0.36 -10.29 -0.36
N GLN A 182 0.99 -10.93 -1.35
CA GLN A 182 0.41 -12.01 -2.15
C GLN A 182 -0.12 -13.17 -1.31
N ALA A 183 0.61 -13.62 -0.29
CA ALA A 183 0.19 -14.74 0.55
C ALA A 183 -1.15 -14.49 1.28
N LEU A 184 -1.43 -13.24 1.67
CA LEU A 184 -2.71 -12.86 2.25
C LEU A 184 -3.79 -12.71 1.17
N ALA A 185 -3.46 -12.12 0.01
CA ALA A 185 -4.40 -11.94 -1.09
C ALA A 185 -4.90 -13.30 -1.63
N GLU A 186 -4.03 -14.30 -1.70
CA GLU A 186 -4.34 -15.68 -2.12
C GLU A 186 -5.37 -16.36 -1.23
N ARG A 187 -5.45 -16.03 0.07
CA ARG A 187 -6.49 -16.54 0.97
C ARG A 187 -7.89 -16.17 0.50
N PHE A 188 -8.01 -15.12 -0.29
CA PHE A 188 -9.26 -14.62 -0.88
C PHE A 188 -9.33 -14.87 -2.40
N GLY A 189 -8.39 -15.64 -2.96
CA GLY A 189 -8.34 -15.98 -4.38
C GLY A 189 -7.90 -14.83 -5.29
N VAL A 190 -7.26 -13.79 -4.74
CA VAL A 190 -6.78 -12.64 -5.51
C VAL A 190 -5.32 -12.81 -5.87
N GLU A 191 -5.02 -12.66 -7.17
CA GLU A 191 -3.67 -12.64 -7.74
C GLU A 191 -3.21 -11.19 -7.93
N MET A 192 -2.04 -10.86 -7.42
CA MET A 192 -1.35 -9.58 -7.60
C MET A 192 -0.26 -9.71 -8.66
N SER A 193 -0.21 -8.78 -9.64
CA SER A 193 0.80 -8.87 -10.71
C SER A 193 2.22 -8.58 -10.23
N ASN A 194 2.36 -7.84 -9.14
CA ASN A 194 3.64 -7.32 -8.64
C ASN A 194 4.42 -6.54 -9.72
N CYS A 195 3.69 -5.83 -10.59
CA CYS A 195 4.21 -5.05 -11.71
C CYS A 195 3.88 -3.57 -11.53
N PHE A 196 4.34 -2.76 -12.48
CA PHE A 196 3.91 -1.37 -12.66
C PHE A 196 2.89 -1.36 -13.80
N THR A 197 1.64 -0.99 -13.52
CA THR A 197 0.57 -0.98 -14.52
C THR A 197 0.42 0.40 -15.12
N GLU A 198 0.38 0.46 -16.45
CA GLU A 198 0.19 1.67 -17.24
C GLU A 198 -0.94 1.47 -18.26
N ASP A 199 -1.59 2.58 -18.66
CA ASP A 199 -2.56 2.61 -19.76
C ASP A 199 -2.40 3.91 -20.53
N ASP A 200 -1.92 3.83 -21.77
CA ASP A 200 -1.65 4.99 -22.62
C ASP A 200 -2.90 5.66 -23.19
N LYS A 201 -4.07 5.06 -23.06
CA LYS A 201 -5.36 5.58 -23.54
C LYS A 201 -6.27 6.10 -22.44
N HIS A 202 -6.12 5.57 -21.23
CA HIS A 202 -6.99 5.91 -20.10
C HIS A 202 -6.16 6.46 -18.94
N CYS A 203 -5.32 7.45 -19.21
CA CYS A 203 -4.45 8.08 -18.22
C CYS A 203 -4.59 9.60 -18.20
N VAL A 204 -4.06 10.20 -17.16
CA VAL A 204 -3.81 11.65 -17.14
C VAL A 204 -2.76 11.96 -18.23
N PRO A 205 -2.94 13.01 -19.03
CA PRO A 205 -1.97 13.36 -20.07
C PRO A 205 -0.52 13.39 -19.55
N ASP A 206 0.38 12.75 -20.29
CA ASP A 206 1.81 12.60 -19.98
C ASP A 206 2.15 11.76 -18.74
N HIS A 207 1.14 11.09 -18.13
CA HIS A 207 1.28 10.25 -16.95
C HIS A 207 0.64 8.87 -17.15
N TYR A 208 1.24 7.99 -17.94
CA TYR A 208 0.67 6.69 -18.34
C TYR A 208 0.33 5.76 -17.15
N SER A 209 1.00 5.93 -16.02
CA SER A 209 0.73 5.20 -14.78
C SER A 209 -0.35 5.85 -13.90
N TRP A 210 -0.84 7.05 -14.27
CA TRP A 210 -1.94 7.71 -13.58
C TRP A 210 -3.24 7.38 -14.32
N ILE A 211 -3.79 6.22 -14.00
CA ILE A 211 -4.92 5.65 -14.74
C ILE A 211 -6.21 6.29 -14.27
N VAL A 212 -7.05 6.67 -15.24
CA VAL A 212 -8.37 7.26 -15.03
C VAL A 212 -9.44 6.19 -15.25
N PHE A 213 -10.16 5.87 -14.19
CA PHE A 213 -11.33 5.02 -14.23
C PHE A 213 -12.58 5.87 -14.19
N SER A 214 -13.48 5.71 -15.17
CA SER A 214 -14.71 6.49 -15.20
C SER A 214 -15.91 5.63 -15.63
N ARG A 215 -17.11 6.10 -15.28
CA ARG A 215 -18.34 5.46 -15.75
C ARG A 215 -18.52 5.63 -17.25
N ASP A 216 -18.10 6.77 -17.79
CA ASP A 216 -18.24 7.09 -19.22
C ASP A 216 -17.39 6.17 -20.10
N SER A 217 -16.20 5.80 -19.64
CA SER A 217 -15.35 4.81 -20.33
C SER A 217 -15.76 3.37 -20.07
N GLY A 218 -16.67 3.12 -19.11
CA GLY A 218 -17.05 1.77 -18.67
C GLY A 218 -15.99 1.07 -17.81
N SER A 219 -14.92 1.75 -17.41
CA SER A 219 -13.85 1.18 -16.58
C SER A 219 -14.15 1.25 -15.07
N LEU A 220 -15.08 2.12 -14.65
CA LEU A 220 -15.61 2.20 -13.30
C LEU A 220 -16.96 1.46 -13.23
N LEU A 221 -16.95 0.24 -12.70
CA LEU A 221 -18.14 -0.62 -12.69
C LEU A 221 -19.07 -0.31 -11.51
N ALA A 222 -20.36 -0.63 -11.69
CA ALA A 222 -21.38 -0.49 -10.65
C ALA A 222 -21.15 -1.51 -9.52
N HIS A 223 -21.08 -1.02 -8.30
CA HIS A 223 -21.00 -1.77 -7.06
C HIS A 223 -21.34 -0.82 -5.90
N ALA A 224 -21.68 -1.33 -4.71
CA ALA A 224 -21.98 -0.49 -3.55
C ALA A 224 -20.82 0.48 -3.22
N VAL A 225 -19.55 0.12 -3.46
CA VAL A 225 -18.38 1.00 -3.25
C VAL A 225 -18.30 2.14 -4.26
N THR A 226 -18.93 2.02 -5.44
CA THR A 226 -18.95 3.06 -6.48
C THR A 226 -20.29 3.77 -6.58
N ASP A 227 -21.39 3.15 -6.11
CA ASP A 227 -22.73 3.74 -6.14
C ASP A 227 -23.05 4.51 -4.85
N GLY A 228 -22.45 4.13 -3.71
CA GLY A 228 -22.71 4.73 -2.42
C GLY A 228 -24.14 4.48 -1.92
N ARG A 229 -24.60 5.27 -0.92
CA ARG A 229 -25.96 5.20 -0.35
C ARG A 229 -26.98 5.99 -1.15
N GLY A 230 -26.51 6.89 -2.02
CA GLY A 230 -27.37 7.77 -2.83
C GLY A 230 -26.59 8.56 -3.87
N PRO A 231 -27.28 9.41 -4.65
CA PRO A 231 -26.68 10.15 -5.77
C PRO A 231 -25.48 11.01 -5.39
N GLU A 232 -25.45 11.58 -4.19
CA GLU A 232 -24.36 12.42 -3.70
C GLU A 232 -23.09 11.60 -3.41
N GLU A 233 -23.21 10.31 -3.11
CA GLU A 233 -22.08 9.41 -2.83
C GLU A 233 -21.60 8.69 -4.07
N ARG A 234 -22.32 8.82 -5.19
CA ARG A 234 -21.97 8.16 -6.43
C ARG A 234 -20.62 8.63 -6.95
N VAL A 235 -19.70 7.69 -7.13
CA VAL A 235 -18.39 7.89 -7.73
C VAL A 235 -18.51 7.91 -9.26
N ARG A 236 -17.96 8.95 -9.89
CA ARG A 236 -17.99 9.13 -11.35
C ARG A 236 -16.63 8.91 -11.99
N SER A 237 -15.58 9.34 -11.31
CA SER A 237 -14.20 9.23 -11.78
C SER A 237 -13.25 8.95 -10.63
N VAL A 238 -12.32 8.03 -10.83
CA VAL A 238 -11.24 7.66 -9.92
C VAL A 238 -9.92 7.77 -10.65
N ILE A 239 -8.90 8.27 -9.98
CA ILE A 239 -7.55 8.34 -10.52
C ILE A 239 -6.61 7.60 -9.57
N THR A 240 -5.80 6.70 -10.13
CA THR A 240 -4.73 5.98 -9.44
C THR A 240 -3.37 6.52 -9.84
N PHE A 241 -2.33 6.33 -9.00
CA PHE A 241 -1.04 6.99 -9.17
C PHE A 241 0.12 5.97 -9.12
N THR A 242 0.22 5.15 -10.16
CA THR A 242 1.24 4.10 -10.30
C THR A 242 0.99 2.89 -9.40
N GLY A 243 0.10 2.02 -9.81
CA GLY A 243 -0.24 0.78 -9.09
C GLY A 243 0.14 -0.48 -9.87
N GLN A 244 -0.42 -1.59 -9.41
CA GLN A 244 -0.35 -2.90 -10.05
C GLN A 244 -1.72 -3.39 -10.48
N SER A 245 -1.75 -4.39 -11.37
CA SER A 245 -2.98 -5.07 -11.74
C SER A 245 -3.29 -6.26 -10.82
N LEU A 246 -4.58 -6.51 -10.65
CA LEU A 246 -5.15 -7.57 -9.82
C LEU A 246 -6.02 -8.48 -10.68
N LYS A 247 -6.12 -9.77 -10.30
CA LYS A 247 -7.10 -10.69 -10.84
C LYS A 247 -7.86 -11.33 -9.68
N GLY A 248 -9.18 -11.15 -9.64
CA GLY A 248 -10.03 -11.71 -8.60
C GLY A 248 -10.57 -13.09 -8.92
N PRO A 249 -11.10 -13.79 -7.92
CA PRO A 249 -11.79 -15.08 -8.11
C PRO A 249 -13.13 -14.87 -8.84
N PRO A 250 -13.73 -15.94 -9.37
CA PRO A 250 -15.09 -15.90 -9.90
C PRO A 250 -16.08 -15.33 -8.86
N GLY A 251 -16.97 -14.44 -9.30
CA GLY A 251 -17.95 -13.77 -8.43
C GLY A 251 -17.44 -12.50 -7.75
N SER A 252 -16.16 -12.15 -7.87
CA SER A 252 -15.66 -10.83 -7.47
C SER A 252 -16.04 -9.75 -8.48
N VAL A 253 -16.17 -8.50 -8.01
CA VAL A 253 -16.47 -7.34 -8.87
C VAL A 253 -15.21 -6.51 -9.07
N PRO A 254 -14.67 -6.43 -10.29
CA PRO A 254 -13.49 -5.62 -10.62
C PRO A 254 -13.93 -4.15 -10.84
N PHE A 255 -14.30 -3.43 -9.78
CA PHE A 255 -14.92 -2.11 -9.88
C PHE A 255 -13.98 -1.02 -10.47
N LEU A 256 -12.65 -1.21 -10.45
CA LEU A 256 -11.68 -0.45 -11.24
C LEU A 256 -11.11 -1.37 -12.33
N SER A 257 -11.83 -1.54 -13.43
CA SER A 257 -11.51 -2.50 -14.48
C SER A 257 -10.52 -1.93 -15.49
N LEU A 258 -9.46 -2.68 -15.78
CA LEU A 258 -8.44 -2.30 -16.77
C LEU A 258 -8.88 -2.66 -18.19
N GLY A 259 -8.71 -1.70 -19.09
CA GLY A 259 -9.07 -1.83 -20.51
C GLY A 259 -8.06 -2.62 -21.35
N ALA A 260 -8.34 -2.71 -22.64
CA ALA A 260 -7.53 -3.49 -23.61
C ALA A 260 -6.10 -2.94 -23.79
N THR A 261 -5.88 -1.65 -23.51
CA THR A 261 -4.58 -0.98 -23.67
C THR A 261 -3.70 -1.06 -22.44
N ALA A 262 -4.25 -1.47 -21.28
CA ALA A 262 -3.49 -1.59 -20.05
C ALA A 262 -2.39 -2.67 -20.15
N ARG A 263 -1.22 -2.34 -19.63
CA ARG A 263 -0.03 -3.20 -19.63
C ARG A 263 0.66 -3.21 -18.27
N ASP A 264 1.19 -4.37 -17.91
CA ASP A 264 2.03 -4.60 -16.72
C ASP A 264 3.51 -4.61 -17.10
N TYR A 265 4.31 -3.81 -16.42
CA TYR A 265 5.75 -3.74 -16.60
C TYR A 265 6.45 -4.26 -15.33
N PRO A 266 7.44 -5.16 -15.45
CA PRO A 266 8.11 -5.73 -14.26
C PRO A 266 8.92 -4.71 -13.47
N THR A 267 9.40 -3.64 -14.10
CA THR A 267 10.11 -2.53 -13.45
C THR A 267 9.70 -1.18 -14.05
N ARG A 268 9.93 -0.07 -13.34
CA ARG A 268 9.70 1.29 -13.83
C ARG A 268 10.55 1.66 -15.06
N ARG A 269 11.61 0.88 -15.34
CA ARG A 269 12.55 1.11 -16.45
C ARG A 269 12.36 0.12 -17.59
N SER A 270 11.33 -0.71 -17.51
CA SER A 270 11.01 -1.66 -18.57
C SER A 270 10.67 -0.94 -19.87
N THR A 271 11.11 -1.53 -20.98
CA THR A 271 10.74 -1.04 -22.31
C THR A 271 9.32 -1.47 -22.66
N TYR A 272 8.70 -0.82 -23.65
CA TYR A 272 7.36 -1.17 -24.11
C TYR A 272 7.23 -2.64 -24.53
N SER A 273 8.27 -3.23 -25.10
CA SER A 273 8.30 -4.64 -25.50
C SER A 273 8.29 -5.63 -24.33
N GLU A 274 8.68 -5.19 -23.12
CA GLU A 274 8.65 -6.02 -21.91
C GLU A 274 7.29 -6.02 -21.22
N GLY A 275 6.41 -5.08 -21.61
CA GLY A 275 5.07 -4.97 -21.06
C GLY A 275 4.19 -6.16 -21.45
N ARG A 276 3.49 -6.73 -20.47
CA ARG A 276 2.48 -7.80 -20.66
C ARG A 276 1.10 -7.18 -20.63
N THR A 277 0.12 -7.80 -21.34
CA THR A 277 -1.26 -7.30 -21.27
C THR A 277 -1.82 -7.41 -19.84
N ALA A 278 -2.42 -6.33 -19.36
CA ALA A 278 -3.23 -6.27 -18.14
C ALA A 278 -4.73 -6.20 -18.47
N ALA A 279 -5.10 -6.36 -19.74
CA ALA A 279 -6.49 -6.34 -20.18
C ALA A 279 -7.36 -7.36 -19.42
N GLY A 280 -8.52 -6.92 -18.94
CA GLY A 280 -9.44 -7.75 -18.16
C GLY A 280 -9.01 -8.00 -16.70
N ARG A 281 -7.90 -7.42 -16.26
CA ARG A 281 -7.52 -7.32 -14.85
C ARG A 281 -8.13 -6.04 -14.24
N ALA A 282 -7.82 -5.73 -13.00
CA ALA A 282 -8.36 -4.57 -12.28
C ALA A 282 -7.31 -3.91 -11.39
N GLN A 283 -7.56 -2.67 -10.95
CA GLN A 283 -6.83 -2.06 -9.84
C GLN A 283 -7.68 -1.96 -8.57
N GLY A 284 -8.96 -2.32 -8.62
CA GLY A 284 -9.84 -2.41 -7.47
C GLY A 284 -10.83 -3.56 -7.63
N ILE A 285 -10.88 -4.45 -6.63
CA ILE A 285 -11.73 -5.64 -6.60
C ILE A 285 -12.51 -5.65 -5.29
N ALA A 286 -13.81 -5.94 -5.36
CA ALA A 286 -14.65 -6.18 -4.20
C ALA A 286 -15.21 -7.61 -4.24
N LEU A 287 -15.23 -8.29 -3.11
CA LEU A 287 -15.81 -9.64 -2.99
C LEU A 287 -16.38 -9.90 -1.59
N VAL A 288 -17.35 -10.78 -1.52
CA VAL A 288 -17.88 -11.34 -0.26
C VAL A 288 -17.14 -12.62 0.04
N TYR A 289 -16.71 -12.80 1.30
CA TYR A 289 -16.03 -13.98 1.76
C TYR A 289 -16.64 -14.48 3.08
N GLY A 290 -17.29 -15.63 3.06
CA GLY A 290 -18.09 -16.08 4.20
C GLY A 290 -19.18 -15.07 4.53
N ARG A 291 -19.17 -14.54 5.76
CA ARG A 291 -20.07 -13.45 6.19
C ARG A 291 -19.45 -12.07 6.07
N GLY A 292 -18.15 -11.99 5.74
CA GLY A 292 -17.40 -10.75 5.64
C GLY A 292 -17.23 -10.24 4.22
N ARG A 293 -16.47 -9.19 4.09
CA ARG A 293 -16.29 -8.45 2.86
C ARG A 293 -14.83 -8.08 2.68
N VAL A 294 -14.34 -8.13 1.45
CA VAL A 294 -12.96 -7.80 1.12
C VAL A 294 -12.93 -6.81 -0.04
N VAL A 295 -12.16 -5.74 0.12
CA VAL A 295 -11.74 -4.88 -0.99
C VAL A 295 -10.23 -5.03 -1.12
N VAL A 296 -9.77 -5.30 -2.34
CA VAL A 296 -8.34 -5.30 -2.67
C VAL A 296 -8.07 -4.18 -3.67
N LEU A 297 -7.11 -3.32 -3.34
CA LEU A 297 -6.66 -2.24 -4.21
C LEU A 297 -5.21 -2.48 -4.63
N GLY A 298 -4.95 -2.29 -5.92
CA GLY A 298 -3.62 -2.37 -6.52
C GLY A 298 -2.86 -1.04 -6.48
N GLU A 299 -3.39 -0.03 -5.78
CA GLU A 299 -2.79 1.30 -5.68
C GLU A 299 -3.19 1.96 -4.36
N ALA A 300 -2.24 2.62 -3.73
CA ALA A 300 -2.41 3.16 -2.38
C ALA A 300 -2.54 4.69 -2.32
N ALA A 301 -1.92 5.40 -3.26
CA ALA A 301 -1.89 6.85 -3.20
C ALA A 301 -3.26 7.49 -3.45
N MET A 302 -4.19 6.78 -4.14
CA MET A 302 -5.55 7.27 -4.33
C MET A 302 -6.32 7.54 -3.03
N LEU A 303 -5.96 6.87 -1.93
CA LEU A 303 -6.57 7.07 -0.61
C LEU A 303 -5.74 7.98 0.30
N THR A 304 -4.62 8.54 -0.19
CA THR A 304 -3.87 9.59 0.52
C THR A 304 -4.44 10.98 0.21
N ALA A 305 -3.98 12.00 0.92
CA ALA A 305 -3.92 13.37 0.46
C ALA A 305 -2.46 13.79 0.57
N GLN A 306 -1.76 13.84 -0.55
CA GLN A 306 -0.33 14.13 -0.59
C GLN A 306 -0.07 15.42 -1.35
N VAL A 307 0.82 16.23 -0.77
CA VAL A 307 1.39 17.37 -1.48
C VAL A 307 2.74 16.96 -2.04
N PHE A 308 2.89 17.15 -3.33
CA PHE A 308 4.13 16.94 -4.06
C PHE A 308 4.62 18.29 -4.61
N ARG A 309 5.82 18.70 -4.21
CA ARG A 309 6.39 19.97 -4.65
C ARG A 309 7.36 19.77 -5.79
N LEU A 310 7.01 20.25 -6.96
CA LEU A 310 7.90 20.42 -8.10
C LEU A 310 8.42 21.87 -8.13
N PRO A 311 9.55 22.16 -8.80
CA PRO A 311 10.02 23.55 -8.96
C PRO A 311 8.94 24.44 -9.59
N GLY A 312 8.40 25.38 -8.81
CA GLY A 312 7.36 26.32 -9.25
C GLY A 312 5.94 25.79 -9.28
N GLN A 313 5.69 24.54 -8.86
CA GLN A 313 4.36 23.95 -8.85
C GLN A 313 4.15 23.02 -7.64
N GLU A 314 2.99 23.16 -7.00
CA GLU A 314 2.50 22.21 -6.00
C GLU A 314 1.42 21.34 -6.64
N VAL A 315 1.59 20.01 -6.58
CA VAL A 315 0.62 19.03 -7.07
C VAL A 315 0.02 18.31 -5.86
N ARG A 316 -1.31 18.27 -5.80
CA ARG A 316 -2.06 17.52 -4.79
C ARG A 316 -2.52 16.21 -5.40
N LEU A 317 -2.22 15.09 -4.72
CA LEU A 317 -2.52 13.74 -5.16
C LEU A 317 -3.56 13.08 -4.24
N GLY A 318 -4.08 11.95 -4.70
CA GLY A 318 -4.98 11.12 -3.92
C GLY A 318 -6.38 11.69 -3.83
N MET A 319 -6.89 11.85 -2.62
CA MET A 319 -8.26 12.34 -2.35
C MET A 319 -8.47 13.82 -2.70
N GLU A 320 -7.41 14.57 -2.94
CA GLU A 320 -7.44 15.98 -3.31
C GLU A 320 -7.14 16.22 -4.80
N TYR A 321 -6.90 15.16 -5.56
CA TYR A 321 -6.60 15.35 -6.98
C TYR A 321 -7.82 15.95 -7.71
N PRO A 322 -7.66 17.09 -8.41
CA PRO A 322 -8.77 17.79 -9.04
C PRO A 322 -9.53 16.91 -10.03
N GLY A 323 -10.85 16.93 -9.96
CA GLY A 323 -11.73 16.17 -10.87
C GLY A 323 -11.84 14.68 -10.55
N SER A 324 -11.25 14.20 -9.45
CA SER A 324 -11.43 12.83 -8.97
C SER A 324 -12.46 12.76 -7.83
N ASP A 325 -13.13 11.62 -7.72
CA ASP A 325 -14.00 11.25 -6.60
C ASP A 325 -13.28 10.31 -5.61
N ASN A 326 -11.95 10.30 -5.58
CA ASN A 326 -11.16 9.40 -4.73
C ASN A 326 -11.56 9.48 -3.25
N ARG A 327 -11.82 10.69 -2.74
CA ARG A 327 -12.31 10.90 -1.37
C ARG A 327 -13.65 10.20 -1.13
N ARG A 328 -14.58 10.28 -2.09
CA ARG A 328 -15.90 9.64 -2.01
C ARG A 328 -15.76 8.13 -2.06
N LEU A 329 -14.90 7.63 -2.96
CA LEU A 329 -14.58 6.20 -3.02
C LEU A 329 -14.02 5.68 -1.70
N ALA A 330 -13.13 6.43 -1.04
CA ALA A 330 -12.55 6.07 0.25
C ALA A 330 -13.64 5.83 1.31
N LEU A 331 -14.60 6.75 1.44
CA LEU A 331 -15.74 6.62 2.36
C LEU A 331 -16.63 5.43 1.98
N ASN A 332 -17.01 5.30 0.72
CA ASN A 332 -17.89 4.23 0.25
C ASN A 332 -17.30 2.84 0.46
N ILE A 333 -15.98 2.67 0.28
CA ILE A 333 -15.28 1.41 0.59
C ILE A 333 -15.48 1.06 2.07
N LEU A 334 -15.28 2.01 2.98
CA LEU A 334 -15.42 1.78 4.41
C LEU A 334 -16.89 1.54 4.79
N HIS A 335 -17.85 2.25 4.18
CA HIS A 335 -19.29 2.02 4.37
C HIS A 335 -19.68 0.60 3.98
N TRP A 336 -19.20 0.11 2.84
CA TRP A 336 -19.49 -1.25 2.42
C TRP A 336 -18.82 -2.29 3.31
N LEU A 337 -17.54 -2.13 3.64
CA LEU A 337 -16.79 -3.05 4.50
C LEU A 337 -17.37 -3.12 5.92
N SER A 338 -17.87 -2.02 6.44
CA SER A 338 -18.49 -1.99 7.76
C SER A 338 -19.95 -2.47 7.76
N GLY A 339 -20.54 -2.75 6.60
CA GLY A 339 -21.88 -3.29 6.45
C GLY A 339 -22.98 -2.23 6.43
N LEU A 340 -22.66 -0.98 6.22
CA LEU A 340 -23.64 0.10 6.09
C LEU A 340 -24.35 0.07 4.74
N THR A 341 -23.68 -0.34 3.67
CA THR A 341 -24.22 -0.56 2.31
C THR A 341 -24.17 -2.03 1.93
N TYR A 342 -25.06 -2.46 1.02
CA TYR A 342 -25.21 -3.87 0.61
C TYR A 342 -24.92 -4.06 -0.87
#